data_19e7487c5b87e18046e7e4dedc21ea2f
#
_entry.id   19e7487c5b87e18046e7e4dedc21ea2f
#
_cell.length_a   1.000
_cell.length_b   1.000
_cell.length_c   1.000
_cell.angle_alpha   90.00
_cell.angle_beta   90.00
_cell.angle_gamma   90.00
#
_symmetry.space_group_name_H-M   'P 1'
#
loop_
_entity.id
_entity.type
_entity.pdbx_description
1 polymer ?
#
loop_
_entity_poly.entity_id
_entity_poly.type
_entity_poly.pdbx_seq_one_letter_code
_entity_poly.pdbx_strand_id
1 'polypeptide(L)' 'FTFNALAGVGVAFMLILNLYEKLKTKEEAYVYLDLVAIGTIADIVPLVK' A
#
# COMPACT_ATOMS: atom_id res chain seq x y z
N PHE A 1 1.19 -11.59 -19.49
CA PHE A 1 1.40 -10.73 -18.32
C PHE A 1 1.60 -11.57 -17.07
N THR A 2 2.67 -11.30 -16.37
CA THR A 2 2.98 -12.04 -15.17
C THR A 2 3.09 -11.07 -14.00
N PHE A 3 2.30 -11.30 -12.96
CA PHE A 3 2.36 -10.47 -11.78
C PHE A 3 3.52 -10.92 -10.89
N ASN A 4 4.34 -9.98 -10.50
CA ASN A 4 5.47 -10.28 -9.63
C ASN A 4 5.11 -9.88 -8.20
N ALA A 5 5.01 -10.86 -7.31
CA ALA A 5 4.64 -10.60 -5.93
C ALA A 5 5.65 -9.70 -5.24
N LEU A 6 6.93 -9.81 -5.60
CA LEU A 6 7.94 -8.93 -5.02
C LEU A 6 7.72 -7.48 -5.41
N ALA A 7 7.29 -7.24 -6.65
CA ALA A 7 6.98 -5.90 -7.08
C ALA A 7 5.79 -5.35 -6.30
N GLY A 8 4.79 -6.20 -6.07
CA GLY A 8 3.63 -5.80 -5.29
C GLY A 8 3.99 -5.45 -3.87
N VAL A 9 4.86 -6.25 -3.25
CA VAL A 9 5.32 -5.98 -1.90
C VAL A 9 6.09 -4.66 -1.86
N GLY A 10 6.90 -4.39 -2.87
CA GLY A 10 7.64 -3.14 -2.94
C GLY A 10 6.72 -1.94 -3.01
N VAL A 11 5.68 -2.03 -3.84
CA VAL A 11 4.70 -0.97 -3.95
C VAL A 11 3.97 -0.76 -2.63
N ALA A 12 3.59 -1.85 -1.97
CA ALA A 12 2.91 -1.77 -0.69
C ALA A 12 3.81 -1.08 0.34
N PHE A 13 5.09 -1.41 0.34
CA PHE A 13 6.03 -0.80 1.27
C PHE A 13 6.12 0.71 1.05
N MET A 14 6.18 1.13 -0.22
CA MET A 14 6.22 2.55 -0.54
C MET A 14 4.95 3.25 -0.09
N LEU A 15 3.80 2.60 -0.26
CA LEU A 15 2.54 3.17 0.19
C LEU A 15 2.50 3.32 1.71
N ILE A 16 3.06 2.35 2.42
CA ILE A 16 3.10 2.42 3.87
C ILE A 16 3.97 3.59 4.32
N LEU A 17 5.10 3.80 3.68
CA LEU A 17 5.94 4.95 4.00
C LEU A 17 5.22 6.25 3.74
N ASN A 18 4.51 6.32 2.61
CA ASN A 18 3.71 7.49 2.27
C ASN A 18 2.64 7.74 3.33
N LEU A 19 1.97 6.68 3.73
CA LEU A 19 0.94 6.77 4.75
C LEU A 19 1.51 7.30 6.05
N TYR A 20 2.67 6.79 6.43
CA TYR A 20 3.32 7.23 7.66
C TYR A 20 3.60 8.73 7.63
N GLU A 21 4.10 9.23 6.48
CA GLU A 21 4.38 10.65 6.35
C GLU A 21 3.10 11.48 6.44
N LYS A 22 2.04 11.01 5.81
CA LYS A 22 0.78 11.73 5.84
C LYS A 22 0.16 11.77 7.22
N LEU A 23 0.34 10.71 7.98
CA LEU A 23 -0.13 10.70 9.36
C LEU A 23 0.61 11.75 10.19
N LYS A 24 1.89 11.91 9.93
CA LYS A 24 2.68 12.91 10.64
C LYS A 24 2.23 14.32 10.30
N THR A 25 1.77 14.54 9.07
CA THR A 25 1.33 15.86 8.63
C THR A 25 -0.18 16.05 8.78
N LYS A 26 -0.87 15.04 9.27
CA LYS A 26 -2.33 15.07 9.52
C LYS A 26 -3.13 15.29 8.24
N GLU A 27 -2.66 14.74 7.13
CA GLU A 27 -3.38 14.82 5.87
C GLU A 27 -4.35 13.64 5.77
N GLU A 28 -5.37 13.66 6.58
CA GLU A 28 -6.26 12.52 6.75
C GLU A 28 -7.02 12.14 5.49
N ALA A 29 -7.34 13.13 4.65
CA ALA A 29 -8.06 12.84 3.42
C ALA A 29 -7.25 11.91 2.51
N TYR A 30 -5.95 12.12 2.47
CA TYR A 30 -5.08 11.28 1.64
C TYR A 30 -4.75 9.95 2.31
N VAL A 31 -4.80 9.93 3.63
CA VAL A 31 -4.61 8.69 4.38
C VAL A 31 -5.65 7.65 3.95
N TYR A 32 -6.89 8.09 3.81
CA TYR A 32 -7.95 7.17 3.38
C TYR A 32 -7.64 6.56 2.03
N LEU A 33 -7.18 7.37 1.08
CA LEU A 33 -6.84 6.88 -0.25
C LEU A 33 -5.69 5.88 -0.19
N ASP A 34 -4.71 6.15 0.64
CA ASP A 34 -3.58 5.23 0.80
C ASP A 34 -4.03 3.91 1.40
N LEU A 35 -4.94 3.96 2.35
CA LEU A 35 -5.46 2.74 2.95
C LEU A 35 -6.21 1.89 1.93
N VAL A 36 -6.99 2.54 1.08
CA VAL A 36 -7.71 1.83 0.02
C VAL A 36 -6.72 1.17 -0.94
N ALA A 37 -5.67 1.89 -1.30
CA ALA A 37 -4.67 1.35 -2.22
C ALA A 37 -3.95 0.16 -1.59
N ILE A 38 -3.61 0.26 -0.33
CA ILE A 38 -2.93 -0.84 0.37
C ILE A 38 -3.85 -2.05 0.44
N GLY A 39 -5.13 -1.83 0.73
CA GLY A 39 -6.10 -2.91 0.79
C GLY A 39 -6.25 -3.60 -0.56
N THR A 40 -6.24 -2.82 -1.65
CA THR A 40 -6.34 -3.36 -2.98
C THR A 40 -5.12 -4.23 -3.31
N ILE A 41 -3.94 -3.76 -2.95
CA ILE A 41 -2.72 -4.52 -3.19
C ILE A 41 -2.73 -5.82 -2.39
N ALA A 42 -3.18 -5.75 -1.14
CA ALA A 42 -3.25 -6.95 -0.30
C ALA A 42 -4.21 -7.98 -0.89
N ASP A 43 -5.24 -7.51 -1.58
CA ASP A 43 -6.21 -8.39 -2.21
C ASP A 43 -5.65 -9.05 -3.45
N ILE A 44 -4.77 -8.35 -4.16
CA ILE A 44 -4.18 -8.85 -5.39
C ILE A 44 -2.98 -9.75 -5.10
N VAL A 45 -2.15 -9.37 -4.15
CA VAL A 45 -0.94 -10.11 -3.81
C VAL A 45 -1.29 -11.20 -2.82
N PRO A 46 -1.19 -12.47 -3.21
CA PRO A 46 -1.48 -13.54 -2.25
C PRO A 46 -0.40 -13.56 -1.18
N LEU A 47 -0.86 -13.54 0.06
CA LEU A 47 0.05 -13.68 1.19
C LEU A 47 0.21 -15.16 1.45
N VAL A 48 1.20 -15.72 0.85
CA VAL A 48 1.44 -17.15 0.93
C VAL A 48 1.91 -17.54 2.31
N LYS A 49 1.35 -18.62 2.75
CA LYS A 49 1.76 -19.17 4.03
C LYS A 49 2.81 -20.24 3.83
#